data_2e6ef08e11cf4931b4c0786e834eec52
#
_entry.id   2e6ef08e11cf4931b4c0786e834eec52
#
_cell.length_a   1.000
_cell.length_b   1.000
_cell.length_c   1.000
_cell.angle_alpha   90.00
_cell.angle_beta   90.00
_cell.angle_gamma   90.00
#
_symmetry.space_group_name_H-M   'P 1'
#
loop_
_entity.id
_entity.type
_entity.pdbx_description
1 polymer ?
#
loop_
_entity_poly.entity_id
_entity_poly.type
_entity_poly.pdbx_seq_one_letter_code
_entity_poly.pdbx_strand_id
1 'polypeptide(L)'
;MLLDYSESVETDIERIREFNSKLVSLVREYITDEDVIFDVKLILNELTINSALHGNRLDPDKLITVYVHIQDSEIKIVVKDQGCGIDSIKPNKEHNSEFVGGRGLCLVDAVVDEFEACRNRVVCVKYL
;
A
#
# COMPACT_ATOMS: atom_id res chain seq x y z
N MET A 1 -13.47 0.03 16.33
CA MET A 1 -12.44 0.53 15.44
C MET A 1 -11.54 1.53 16.14
N LEU A 2 -10.24 1.29 16.14
CA LEU A 2 -9.29 2.15 16.83
C LEU A 2 -8.88 3.33 15.96
N LEU A 3 -8.75 3.12 14.65
CA LEU A 3 -8.36 4.17 13.72
C LEU A 3 -9.07 3.96 12.39
N ASP A 4 -9.55 5.05 11.83
CA ASP A 4 -10.12 5.07 10.48
C ASP A 4 -9.62 6.36 9.84
N TYR A 5 -8.63 6.24 8.97
CA TYR A 5 -7.92 7.38 8.44
C TYR A 5 -7.69 7.25 6.94
N SER A 6 -7.77 8.36 6.24
CA SER A 6 -7.41 8.39 4.82
C SER A 6 -6.80 9.73 4.47
N GLU A 7 -5.88 9.69 3.53
CA GLU A 7 -5.24 10.91 3.05
C GLU A 7 -4.70 10.65 1.65
N SER A 8 -4.60 11.71 0.85
CA SER A 8 -4.05 11.62 -0.50
C SER A 8 -2.73 12.35 -0.57
N VAL A 9 -1.87 11.90 -1.47
CA VAL A 9 -0.56 12.51 -1.71
C VAL A 9 -0.35 12.63 -3.21
N GLU A 10 0.36 13.68 -3.61
CA GLU A 10 0.74 13.87 -5.01
C GLU A 10 1.71 12.77 -5.45
N THR A 11 1.73 12.49 -6.75
CA THR A 11 2.61 11.46 -7.31
C THR A 11 4.02 12.01 -7.45
N ASP A 12 4.72 12.07 -6.34
CA ASP A 12 6.08 12.59 -6.23
C ASP A 12 6.79 11.73 -5.20
N ILE A 13 7.90 11.13 -5.57
CA ILE A 13 8.57 10.14 -4.73
C ILE A 13 8.99 10.72 -3.37
N GLU A 14 9.51 11.96 -3.36
CA GLU A 14 9.91 12.58 -2.10
C GLU A 14 8.73 12.82 -1.19
N ARG A 15 7.63 13.32 -1.75
CA ARG A 15 6.42 13.57 -0.98
C ARG A 15 5.82 12.27 -0.48
N ILE A 16 5.89 11.22 -1.28
CA ILE A 16 5.38 9.91 -0.87
C ILE A 16 6.20 9.37 0.29
N ARG A 17 7.50 9.55 0.28
CA ARG A 17 8.33 9.09 1.41
C ARG A 17 7.97 9.80 2.71
N GLU A 18 7.80 11.11 2.65
CA GLU A 18 7.39 11.87 3.82
C GLU A 18 6.01 11.46 4.30
N PHE A 19 5.12 11.27 3.34
CA PHE A 19 3.75 10.83 3.61
C PHE A 19 3.73 9.48 4.32
N ASN A 20 4.51 8.51 3.81
CA ASN A 20 4.59 7.19 4.40
C ASN A 20 5.18 7.22 5.81
N SER A 21 6.19 8.05 6.04
CA SER A 21 6.78 8.20 7.37
C SER A 21 5.75 8.73 8.37
N LYS A 22 4.95 9.68 7.92
CA LYS A 22 3.90 10.25 8.75
C LYS A 22 2.83 9.22 9.07
N LEU A 23 2.45 8.40 8.09
CA LEU A 23 1.47 7.35 8.31
C LEU A 23 1.99 6.30 9.29
N VAL A 24 3.25 5.92 9.17
CA VAL A 24 3.84 4.96 10.09
C VAL A 24 3.83 5.53 11.51
N SER A 25 4.15 6.81 11.67
CA SER A 25 4.10 7.45 12.98
C SER A 25 2.71 7.40 13.57
N LEU A 26 1.69 7.61 12.73
CA LEU A 26 0.30 7.53 13.18
C LEU A 26 -0.05 6.10 13.61
N VAL A 27 0.35 5.10 12.83
CA VAL A 27 0.09 3.70 13.16
C VAL A 27 0.76 3.32 14.47
N ARG A 28 1.95 3.85 14.76
CA ARG A 28 2.67 3.57 16.00
C ARG A 28 1.91 4.02 17.24
N GLU A 29 0.98 4.93 17.10
CA GLU A 29 0.13 5.34 18.24
C GLU A 29 -0.85 4.25 18.64
N TYR A 30 -1.09 3.29 17.77
CA TYR A 30 -2.07 2.23 17.99
C TYR A 30 -1.45 0.84 18.04
N ILE A 31 -0.31 0.65 17.42
CA ILE A 31 0.36 -0.64 17.31
C ILE A 31 1.80 -0.48 17.78
N THR A 32 2.19 -1.26 18.78
CA THR A 32 3.53 -1.16 19.34
C THR A 32 4.46 -2.30 18.93
N ASP A 33 3.92 -3.36 18.33
CA ASP A 33 4.71 -4.50 17.90
C ASP A 33 5.60 -4.08 16.73
N GLU A 34 6.92 -4.09 16.92
CA GLU A 34 7.85 -3.62 15.90
C GLU A 34 7.86 -4.49 14.65
N ASP A 35 7.56 -5.78 14.79
CA ASP A 35 7.45 -6.65 13.61
C ASP A 35 6.28 -6.23 12.74
N VAL A 36 5.17 -5.89 13.36
CA VAL A 36 3.99 -5.39 12.62
C VAL A 36 4.32 -4.05 11.97
N ILE A 37 4.99 -3.18 12.69
CA ILE A 37 5.39 -1.87 12.15
C ILE A 37 6.31 -2.05 10.93
N PHE A 38 7.23 -2.97 11.00
CA PHE A 38 8.11 -3.26 9.87
C PHE A 38 7.29 -3.68 8.64
N ASP A 39 6.32 -4.57 8.85
CA ASP A 39 5.46 -5.03 7.77
C ASP A 39 4.61 -3.89 7.20
N VAL A 40 4.11 -3.01 8.07
CA VAL A 40 3.33 -1.85 7.64
C VAL A 40 4.19 -0.92 6.76
N LYS A 41 5.44 -0.69 7.17
CA LYS A 41 6.36 0.12 6.36
C LYS A 41 6.55 -0.50 4.98
N LEU A 42 6.76 -1.80 4.94
CA LEU A 42 6.95 -2.50 3.68
C LEU A 42 5.72 -2.35 2.79
N ILE A 43 4.54 -2.60 3.36
CA ILE A 43 3.30 -2.51 2.61
C ILE A 43 3.12 -1.10 2.03
N LEU A 44 3.25 -0.08 2.88
CA LEU A 44 3.06 1.29 2.43
C LEU A 44 4.05 1.67 1.33
N ASN A 45 5.32 1.36 1.54
CA ASN A 45 6.35 1.73 0.57
C ASN A 45 6.14 1.03 -0.77
N GLU A 46 5.89 -0.27 -0.73
CA GLU A 46 5.75 -1.02 -1.98
C GLU A 46 4.50 -0.63 -2.75
N LEU A 47 3.39 -0.48 -2.06
CA LEU A 47 2.13 -0.16 -2.74
C LEU A 47 2.11 1.26 -3.27
N THR A 48 2.61 2.23 -2.50
CA THR A 48 2.59 3.62 -2.96
C THR A 48 3.58 3.85 -4.10
N ILE A 49 4.75 3.22 -4.04
CA ILE A 49 5.73 3.36 -5.11
C ILE A 49 5.21 2.69 -6.38
N ASN A 50 4.61 1.51 -6.26
CA ASN A 50 4.00 0.86 -7.42
C ASN A 50 2.90 1.73 -8.03
N SER A 51 2.08 2.33 -7.20
CA SER A 51 1.03 3.24 -7.68
C SER A 51 1.62 4.45 -8.38
N ALA A 52 2.74 4.98 -7.87
CA ALA A 52 3.39 6.12 -8.48
C ALA A 52 4.00 5.77 -9.85
N LEU A 53 4.71 4.66 -9.91
CA LEU A 53 5.45 4.29 -11.11
C LEU A 53 4.56 3.70 -12.19
N HIS A 54 3.67 2.79 -11.81
CA HIS A 54 2.92 1.98 -12.76
C HIS A 54 1.47 2.38 -12.88
N GLY A 55 0.87 2.88 -11.80
CA GLY A 55 -0.50 3.37 -11.84
C GLY A 55 -0.57 4.76 -12.43
N ASN A 56 -0.06 5.74 -11.70
CA ASN A 56 -0.10 7.13 -12.11
C ASN A 56 1.01 7.52 -13.09
N ARG A 57 1.99 6.66 -13.29
CA ARG A 57 3.10 6.86 -14.23
C ARG A 57 3.82 8.18 -13.96
N LEU A 58 4.05 8.46 -12.69
CA LEU A 58 4.76 9.64 -12.22
C LEU A 58 4.12 10.96 -12.64
N ASP A 59 2.81 10.95 -12.93
CA ASP A 59 2.09 12.17 -13.28
C ASP A 59 1.78 12.94 -11.99
N PRO A 60 2.40 14.11 -11.78
CA PRO A 60 2.22 14.85 -10.52
C PRO A 60 0.81 15.41 -10.34
N ASP A 61 0.02 15.46 -11.40
CA ASP A 61 -1.36 15.92 -11.30
C ASP A 61 -2.30 14.84 -10.79
N LYS A 62 -1.81 13.60 -10.68
CA LYS A 62 -2.62 12.50 -10.17
C LYS A 62 -2.28 12.22 -8.72
N LEU A 63 -3.27 11.75 -7.98
CA LEU A 63 -3.12 11.51 -6.56
C LEU A 63 -3.10 10.03 -6.24
N ILE A 64 -2.43 9.72 -5.14
CA ILE A 64 -2.48 8.39 -4.53
C ILE A 64 -3.20 8.56 -3.20
N THR A 65 -4.24 7.77 -2.97
CA THR A 65 -5.00 7.83 -1.73
C THR A 65 -4.74 6.57 -0.93
N VAL A 66 -4.44 6.75 0.34
CA VAL A 66 -4.18 5.64 1.25
C VAL A 66 -5.22 5.67 2.36
N TYR A 67 -5.82 4.52 2.63
CA TYR A 67 -6.76 4.34 3.73
C TYR A 67 -6.13 3.39 4.72
N VAL A 68 -6.24 3.71 5.99
CA VAL A 68 -5.74 2.86 7.07
C VAL A 68 -6.85 2.65 8.09
N HIS A 69 -7.21 1.41 8.31
CA HIS A 69 -8.22 1.04 9.31
C HIS A 69 -7.58 0.08 10.30
N ILE A 70 -7.63 0.42 11.58
CA ILE A 70 -7.08 -0.43 12.63
C ILE A 70 -8.21 -0.85 13.55
N GLN A 71 -8.31 -2.14 13.77
CA GLN A 71 -9.23 -2.74 14.74
C GLN A 71 -8.40 -3.58 15.69
N ASP A 72 -9.04 -4.14 16.72
CA ASP A 72 -8.32 -4.94 17.69
C ASP A 72 -7.64 -6.15 17.07
N SER A 73 -8.23 -6.70 16.02
CA SER A 73 -7.78 -7.96 15.44
C SER A 73 -7.05 -7.81 14.11
N GLU A 74 -7.02 -6.61 13.53
CA GLU A 74 -6.41 -6.47 12.21
C GLU A 74 -6.11 -5.02 11.85
N ILE A 75 -5.18 -4.85 10.93
CA ILE A 75 -4.97 -3.58 10.25
C ILE A 75 -5.21 -3.79 8.76
N LYS A 76 -5.98 -2.88 8.16
CA LYS A 76 -6.30 -2.92 6.75
C LYS A 76 -5.74 -1.67 6.09
N ILE A 77 -5.01 -1.88 5.00
CA ILE A 77 -4.41 -0.78 4.24
C ILE A 77 -4.91 -0.88 2.81
N VAL A 78 -5.45 0.22 2.30
CA VAL A 78 -5.91 0.30 0.91
C VAL A 78 -5.15 1.41 0.23
N VAL A 79 -4.58 1.12 -0.92
CA VAL A 79 -3.88 2.12 -1.73
C VAL A 79 -4.56 2.20 -3.08
N LYS A 80 -4.93 3.41 -3.47
CA LYS A 80 -5.68 3.65 -4.69
C LYS A 80 -5.00 4.76 -5.48
N ASP A 81 -4.83 4.57 -6.79
CA ASP A 81 -4.28 5.59 -7.65
C ASP A 81 -5.31 6.05 -8.68
N GLN A 82 -4.93 6.98 -9.54
CA GLN A 82 -5.79 7.55 -10.57
C GLN A 82 -5.36 7.15 -11.97
N GLY A 83 -4.59 6.08 -12.07
CA GLY A 83 -4.16 5.56 -13.37
C GLY A 83 -5.28 4.83 -14.07
N CYS A 84 -4.97 4.33 -15.26
CA CYS A 84 -5.92 3.55 -16.03
C CYS A 84 -6.23 2.22 -15.40
N GLY A 85 -5.40 1.83 -14.45
CA GLY A 85 -5.52 0.55 -13.82
C GLY A 85 -4.85 -0.53 -14.63
N ILE A 86 -4.63 -1.66 -13.99
CA ILE A 86 -4.12 -2.84 -14.65
C ILE A 86 -5.19 -3.90 -14.49
N ASP A 87 -5.76 -4.29 -15.61
CA ASP A 87 -6.96 -5.10 -15.60
C ASP A 87 -6.81 -6.41 -14.90
N SER A 88 -5.64 -6.94 -14.79
CA SER A 88 -5.51 -8.28 -14.29
C SER A 88 -4.23 -8.48 -13.54
N ILE A 89 -4.03 -7.68 -12.51
CA ILE A 89 -2.97 -7.99 -11.56
C ILE A 89 -3.40 -9.24 -10.83
N LYS A 90 -2.70 -10.32 -11.08
CA LYS A 90 -3.00 -11.58 -10.45
C LYS A 90 -1.81 -11.97 -9.62
N PRO A 91 -1.93 -11.93 -8.32
CA PRO A 91 -0.78 -12.11 -7.45
C PRO A 91 -0.11 -13.47 -7.61
N ASN A 92 -0.83 -14.45 -8.10
CA ASN A 92 -0.28 -15.78 -8.21
C ASN A 92 0.28 -16.12 -9.57
N LYS A 93 0.38 -15.16 -10.48
CA LYS A 93 0.79 -15.50 -11.83
C LYS A 93 2.31 -15.53 -11.95
N GLU A 94 2.73 -16.41 -12.81
CA GLU A 94 4.14 -16.62 -13.06
C GLU A 94 4.81 -15.37 -13.63
N HIS A 95 4.05 -14.51 -14.26
CA HIS A 95 4.62 -13.29 -14.83
C HIS A 95 4.54 -12.11 -13.89
N ASN A 96 4.19 -12.33 -12.66
CA ASN A 96 4.19 -11.25 -11.68
C ASN A 96 5.56 -10.64 -11.51
N SER A 97 6.58 -11.44 -11.64
CA SER A 97 7.93 -10.96 -11.41
C SER A 97 8.37 -9.92 -12.41
N GLU A 98 7.83 -9.93 -13.61
CA GLU A 98 8.16 -8.93 -14.62
C GLU A 98 7.12 -7.84 -14.70
N PHE A 99 6.13 -7.92 -13.86
CA PHE A 99 4.97 -7.08 -13.86
C PHE A 99 5.05 -6.18 -12.66
N VAL A 100 4.83 -4.89 -12.84
CA VAL A 100 4.89 -3.90 -11.79
C VAL A 100 6.13 -4.04 -10.90
N GLY A 101 7.24 -4.33 -11.47
CA GLY A 101 8.44 -4.49 -10.70
C GLY A 101 8.46 -5.77 -9.86
N GLY A 102 7.42 -6.59 -9.94
CA GLY A 102 7.39 -7.96 -9.46
C GLY A 102 7.62 -8.19 -7.99
N ARG A 103 8.84 -8.00 -7.55
CA ARG A 103 9.22 -8.39 -6.20
C ARG A 103 8.48 -7.65 -5.10
N GLY A 104 8.14 -6.38 -5.34
CA GLY A 104 7.44 -5.59 -4.35
C GLY A 104 6.14 -6.23 -3.93
N LEU A 105 5.31 -6.59 -4.90
CA LEU A 105 4.02 -7.22 -4.59
C LEU A 105 4.18 -8.61 -4.00
N CYS A 106 5.21 -9.35 -4.42
CA CYS A 106 5.47 -10.66 -3.84
C CYS A 106 5.84 -10.54 -2.37
N LEU A 107 6.64 -9.53 -2.01
CA LEU A 107 7.02 -9.31 -0.61
C LEU A 107 5.81 -8.92 0.22
N VAL A 108 4.95 -8.07 -0.32
CA VAL A 108 3.74 -7.66 0.39
C VAL A 108 2.83 -8.87 0.61
N ASP A 109 2.62 -9.67 -0.42
CA ASP A 109 1.78 -10.84 -0.31
C ASP A 109 2.29 -11.81 0.76
N ALA A 110 3.60 -11.87 0.94
CA ALA A 110 4.20 -12.76 1.91
C ALA A 110 3.97 -12.33 3.36
N VAL A 111 3.76 -11.04 3.60
CA VAL A 111 3.63 -10.52 4.98
C VAL A 111 2.19 -10.19 5.37
N VAL A 112 1.24 -10.25 4.46
CA VAL A 112 -0.15 -9.96 4.78
C VAL A 112 -0.96 -11.25 4.83
N ASP A 113 -2.12 -11.18 5.46
CA ASP A 113 -3.01 -12.32 5.60
C ASP A 113 -4.06 -12.33 4.49
N GLU A 114 -4.44 -11.16 4.00
CA GLU A 114 -5.34 -11.04 2.87
C GLU A 114 -4.80 -10.00 1.91
N PHE A 115 -4.89 -10.29 0.63
CA PHE A 115 -4.38 -9.41 -0.41
C PHE A 115 -5.30 -9.45 -1.61
N GLU A 116 -5.71 -8.29 -2.07
CA GLU A 116 -6.56 -8.20 -3.25
C GLU A 116 -6.13 -6.99 -4.06
N ALA A 117 -5.92 -7.20 -5.36
CA ALA A 117 -5.57 -6.12 -6.26
C ALA A 117 -6.58 -6.11 -7.40
N CYS A 118 -7.15 -4.94 -7.66
CA CYS A 118 -8.15 -4.79 -8.72
C CYS A 118 -8.00 -3.41 -9.33
N ARG A 119 -7.64 -3.37 -10.60
CA ARG A 119 -7.45 -2.13 -11.34
C ARG A 119 -6.45 -1.23 -10.63
N ASN A 120 -6.91 -0.09 -10.15
CA ASN A 120 -6.04 0.92 -9.52
C ASN A 120 -6.14 0.89 -8.00
N ARG A 121 -6.55 -0.24 -7.42
CA ARG A 121 -6.79 -0.36 -5.99
C ARG A 121 -6.22 -1.66 -5.45
N VAL A 122 -5.45 -1.55 -4.38
CA VAL A 122 -4.89 -2.72 -3.69
C VAL A 122 -5.34 -2.69 -2.24
N VAL A 123 -5.83 -3.82 -1.76
CA VAL A 123 -6.28 -3.97 -0.38
C VAL A 123 -5.41 -5.02 0.30
N CYS A 124 -4.86 -4.67 1.45
CA CYS A 124 -4.06 -5.58 2.27
C CYS A 124 -4.64 -5.64 3.67
N VAL A 125 -4.76 -6.83 4.22
CA VAL A 125 -5.20 -7.02 5.60
C VAL A 125 -4.15 -7.84 6.32
N LYS A 126 -3.73 -7.35 7.49
CA LYS A 126 -2.80 -8.07 8.34
C LYS A 126 -3.47 -8.30 9.69
N TYR A 127 -3.52 -9.56 10.11
CA TYR A 127 -4.10 -9.91 11.41
C TYR A 127 -3.10 -9.60 12.52
N LEU A 128 -3.64 -9.10 13.61
CA LEU A 128 -2.83 -8.68 14.74
C LEU A 128 -2.89 -9.69 15.88
#